data_07c8dafc05ae07604346a5b9e386c85d
#
_entry.id   07c8dafc05ae07604346a5b9e386c85d
#
_cell.length_a   1.000
_cell.length_b   1.000
_cell.length_c   1.000
_cell.angle_alpha   90.00
_cell.angle_beta   90.00
_cell.angle_gamma   90.00
#
_symmetry.space_group_name_H-M   'P 1'
#
loop_
_entity.id
_entity.type
_entity.pdbx_description
1 polymer ?
#
loop_
_entity_poly.entity_id
_entity_poly.type
_entity_poly.pdbx_seq_one_letter_code
_entity_poly.pdbx_strand_id
1 'polypeptide(L)'
;MLNRGLIVSCQACENEPLYGYGIMNLMAKAAVAGGACGIRALYYDVESIKNTVNVPVIGLVKQSYANSEIYITPTKKEVDLILATSADCLAMDATLRPRPNGETLEELVAYVRQTRPDMEIMADIATPEEAENAEKLGFDYISTTLRGYTEETKNARLPDIGFMKKVVKTKKEFSQIFSLYKH
;
A
#
# COMPACT_ATOMS: atom_id res chain seq x y z
N MET A 1 -12.52 7.26 -1.59
CA MET A 1 -12.38 7.27 -0.11
C MET A 1 -12.61 5.87 0.43
N LEU A 2 -11.67 5.34 1.20
CA LEU A 2 -11.77 4.02 1.84
C LEU A 2 -12.71 4.09 3.05
N ASN A 3 -13.65 3.14 3.13
CA ASN A 3 -14.56 3.03 4.27
C ASN A 3 -13.92 2.20 5.39
N ARG A 4 -14.40 2.43 6.63
CA ARG A 4 -13.99 1.60 7.76
C ARG A 4 -14.53 0.16 7.57
N GLY A 5 -13.64 -0.82 7.61
CA GLY A 5 -14.00 -2.23 7.45
C GLY A 5 -12.80 -3.09 7.06
N LEU A 6 -13.08 -4.26 6.52
CA LEU A 6 -12.07 -5.21 6.08
C LEU A 6 -11.56 -4.84 4.68
N ILE A 7 -10.26 -4.69 4.53
CA ILE A 7 -9.57 -4.60 3.23
C ILE A 7 -8.84 -5.91 3.01
N VAL A 8 -9.09 -6.55 1.87
CA VAL A 8 -8.47 -7.83 1.52
C VAL A 8 -7.42 -7.64 0.43
N SER A 9 -6.24 -8.22 0.66
CA SER A 9 -5.16 -8.27 -0.33
C SER A 9 -5.40 -9.40 -1.32
N CYS A 10 -5.59 -9.07 -2.59
CA CYS A 10 -5.70 -9.98 -3.72
C CYS A 10 -4.48 -9.77 -4.62
N GLN A 11 -3.39 -10.43 -4.29
CA GLN A 11 -2.09 -10.28 -4.94
C GLN A 11 -1.44 -11.65 -5.16
N ALA A 12 -0.82 -11.84 -6.31
CA ALA A 12 0.08 -12.96 -6.58
C ALA A 12 1.29 -12.45 -7.37
N CYS A 13 2.49 -12.63 -6.82
CA CYS A 13 3.75 -12.29 -7.46
C CYS A 13 4.25 -13.44 -8.35
N GLU A 14 5.21 -13.16 -9.21
CA GLU A 14 5.72 -14.06 -10.25
C GLU A 14 6.09 -15.47 -9.78
N ASN A 15 6.54 -15.62 -8.54
CA ASN A 15 6.91 -16.93 -7.96
C ASN A 15 5.82 -17.55 -7.08
N GLU A 16 4.61 -17.00 -7.07
CA GLU A 16 3.51 -17.48 -6.24
C GLU A 16 2.54 -18.36 -7.04
N PRO A 17 1.90 -19.38 -6.42
CA PRO A 17 1.10 -20.39 -7.12
C PRO A 17 -0.08 -19.85 -7.94
N LEU A 18 -0.59 -18.66 -7.61
CA LEU A 18 -1.75 -18.07 -8.28
C LEU A 18 -1.36 -17.01 -9.34
N TYR A 19 -0.06 -16.79 -9.55
CA TYR A 19 0.41 -15.81 -10.53
C TYR A 19 0.06 -16.23 -11.97
N GLY A 20 -0.32 -15.26 -12.78
CA GLY A 20 -0.55 -15.44 -14.22
C GLY A 20 -1.85 -16.14 -14.62
N TYR A 21 -2.65 -16.63 -13.66
CA TYR A 21 -3.93 -17.28 -13.98
C TYR A 21 -5.09 -16.31 -14.19
N GLY A 22 -4.90 -15.00 -13.98
CA GLY A 22 -5.95 -13.99 -14.16
C GLY A 22 -7.13 -14.14 -13.19
N ILE A 23 -6.90 -14.69 -11.98
CA ILE A 23 -7.98 -15.04 -11.04
C ILE A 23 -8.12 -14.06 -9.87
N MET A 24 -7.31 -13.01 -9.79
CA MET A 24 -7.38 -12.06 -8.67
C MET A 24 -8.72 -11.32 -8.61
N ASN A 25 -9.38 -11.10 -9.73
CA ASN A 25 -10.74 -10.58 -9.77
C ASN A 25 -11.77 -11.53 -9.12
N LEU A 26 -11.60 -12.86 -9.26
CA LEU A 26 -12.45 -13.86 -8.59
C LEU A 26 -12.18 -13.89 -7.09
N MET A 27 -10.92 -13.75 -6.68
CA MET A 27 -10.53 -13.60 -5.28
C MET A 27 -11.16 -12.33 -4.67
N ALA A 28 -11.10 -11.21 -5.38
CA ALA A 28 -11.73 -9.96 -4.98
C ALA A 28 -13.26 -10.09 -4.86
N LYS A 29 -13.91 -10.77 -5.82
CA LYS A 29 -15.34 -11.06 -5.78
C LYS A 29 -15.73 -11.87 -4.55
N ALA A 30 -14.96 -12.91 -4.23
CA ALA A 30 -15.19 -13.72 -3.03
C ALA A 30 -14.97 -12.90 -1.74
N ALA A 31 -13.93 -12.07 -1.70
CA ALA A 31 -13.65 -11.19 -0.57
C ALA A 31 -14.79 -10.19 -0.32
N VAL A 32 -15.30 -9.54 -1.37
CA VAL A 32 -16.42 -8.61 -1.28
C VAL A 32 -17.71 -9.31 -0.86
N ALA A 33 -17.98 -10.51 -1.36
CA ALA A 33 -19.10 -11.33 -0.90
C ALA A 33 -18.99 -11.71 0.58
N GLY A 34 -17.75 -11.82 1.10
CA GLY A 34 -17.43 -12.01 2.52
C GLY A 34 -17.45 -10.73 3.37
N GLY A 35 -17.79 -9.57 2.78
CA GLY A 35 -17.90 -8.29 3.49
C GLY A 35 -16.68 -7.38 3.42
N ALA A 36 -15.72 -7.63 2.51
CA ALA A 36 -14.64 -6.69 2.27
C ALA A 36 -15.17 -5.37 1.71
N CYS A 37 -14.70 -4.25 2.25
CA CYS A 37 -15.05 -2.89 1.82
C CYS A 37 -13.96 -2.22 0.95
N GLY A 38 -12.88 -2.93 0.66
CA GLY A 38 -11.78 -2.50 -0.21
C GLY A 38 -10.87 -3.67 -0.56
N ILE A 39 -10.20 -3.54 -1.69
CA ILE A 39 -9.24 -4.54 -2.20
C ILE A 39 -7.88 -3.87 -2.37
N ARG A 40 -6.81 -4.57 -2.01
CA ARG A 40 -5.44 -4.17 -2.29
C ARG A 40 -4.87 -5.11 -3.35
N ALA A 41 -4.35 -4.56 -4.45
CA ALA A 41 -3.99 -5.32 -5.63
C ALA A 41 -2.68 -4.85 -6.28
N LEU A 42 -2.03 -5.73 -7.01
CA LEU A 42 -0.93 -5.36 -7.90
C LEU A 42 -1.48 -4.65 -9.16
N TYR A 43 -0.71 -3.71 -9.69
CA TYR A 43 -1.13 -2.79 -10.76
C TYR A 43 -1.76 -3.52 -11.96
N TYR A 44 -1.24 -4.67 -12.36
CA TYR A 44 -1.72 -5.43 -13.52
C TYR A 44 -3.07 -6.14 -13.28
N ASP A 45 -3.52 -6.28 -12.03
CA ASP A 45 -4.83 -6.85 -11.68
C ASP A 45 -5.89 -5.77 -11.39
N VAL A 46 -5.50 -4.49 -11.24
CA VAL A 46 -6.42 -3.40 -10.87
C VAL A 46 -7.63 -3.33 -11.79
N GLU A 47 -7.42 -3.29 -13.11
CA GLU A 47 -8.52 -3.15 -14.07
C GLU A 47 -9.49 -4.32 -14.02
N SER A 48 -8.98 -5.56 -13.95
CA SER A 48 -9.82 -6.74 -13.88
C SER A 48 -10.65 -6.79 -12.59
N ILE A 49 -10.06 -6.35 -11.48
CA ILE A 49 -10.75 -6.24 -10.19
C ILE A 49 -11.78 -5.12 -10.22
N LYS A 50 -11.45 -3.92 -10.70
CA LYS A 50 -12.39 -2.78 -10.83
C LYS A 50 -13.60 -3.11 -11.69
N ASN A 51 -13.41 -3.91 -12.75
CA ASN A 51 -14.50 -4.39 -13.60
C ASN A 51 -15.37 -5.48 -12.93
N THR A 52 -14.93 -6.05 -11.79
CA THR A 52 -15.61 -7.17 -11.14
C THR A 52 -16.30 -6.78 -9.84
N VAL A 53 -15.78 -5.77 -9.10
CA VAL A 53 -16.31 -5.36 -7.79
C VAL A 53 -16.49 -3.84 -7.69
N ASN A 54 -17.47 -3.41 -6.89
CA ASN A 54 -17.80 -1.99 -6.68
C ASN A 54 -17.26 -1.45 -5.34
N VAL A 55 -16.04 -1.85 -4.97
CA VAL A 55 -15.36 -1.32 -3.79
C VAL A 55 -14.07 -0.62 -4.21
N PRO A 56 -13.52 0.31 -3.40
CA PRO A 56 -12.25 0.93 -3.69
C PRO A 56 -11.11 -0.08 -3.85
N VAL A 57 -10.21 0.19 -4.81
CA VAL A 57 -9.03 -0.63 -5.09
C VAL A 57 -7.76 0.17 -4.81
N ILE A 58 -6.93 -0.35 -3.92
CA ILE A 58 -5.62 0.16 -3.60
C ILE A 58 -4.60 -0.53 -4.50
N GLY A 59 -4.02 0.22 -5.42
CA GLY A 59 -3.01 -0.28 -6.35
C GLY A 59 -1.59 -0.11 -5.82
N LEU A 60 -0.73 -1.06 -6.11
CA LEU A 60 0.70 -0.99 -5.84
C LEU A 60 1.51 -1.77 -6.89
N VAL A 61 2.81 -1.49 -6.96
CA VAL A 61 3.78 -2.29 -7.72
C VAL A 61 4.76 -2.90 -6.74
N LYS A 62 5.12 -4.18 -6.92
CA LYS A 62 6.26 -4.79 -6.25
C LYS A 62 7.42 -4.90 -7.22
N GLN A 63 8.48 -4.15 -6.98
CA GLN A 63 9.69 -4.13 -7.80
C GLN A 63 10.93 -4.02 -6.91
N SER A 64 11.83 -4.97 -7.02
CA SER A 64 13.11 -4.95 -6.30
C SER A 64 14.20 -4.29 -7.14
N TYR A 65 15.08 -3.55 -6.46
CA TYR A 65 16.28 -2.92 -7.03
C TYR A 65 17.51 -3.35 -6.23
N ALA A 66 18.61 -3.62 -6.91
CA ALA A 66 19.83 -4.15 -6.29
C ALA A 66 20.44 -3.23 -5.21
N ASN A 67 20.16 -1.95 -5.28
CA ASN A 67 20.73 -0.91 -4.41
C ASN A 67 19.72 -0.35 -3.38
N SER A 68 18.57 -1.01 -3.17
CA SER A 68 17.57 -0.56 -2.23
C SER A 68 16.75 -1.73 -1.67
N GLU A 69 16.38 -1.63 -0.41
CA GLU A 69 15.45 -2.57 0.24
C GLU A 69 13.97 -2.20 0.02
N ILE A 70 13.71 -1.02 -0.56
CA ILE A 70 12.36 -0.58 -0.87
C ILE A 70 11.86 -1.31 -2.11
N TYR A 71 10.69 -1.96 -1.99
CA TYR A 71 10.12 -2.76 -3.08
C TYR A 71 8.63 -2.49 -3.36
N ILE A 72 7.94 -1.70 -2.54
CA ILE A 72 6.54 -1.31 -2.78
C ILE A 72 6.49 0.06 -3.44
N THR A 73 6.14 0.10 -4.72
CA THR A 73 6.06 1.31 -5.54
C THR A 73 7.30 2.21 -5.33
N PRO A 74 8.51 1.69 -5.62
CA PRO A 74 9.76 2.27 -5.15
C PRO A 74 10.19 3.55 -5.85
N THR A 75 9.82 3.75 -7.11
CA THR A 75 10.27 4.89 -7.92
C THR A 75 9.11 5.53 -8.68
N LYS A 76 9.40 6.67 -9.31
CA LYS A 76 8.46 7.36 -10.21
C LYS A 76 7.94 6.45 -11.33
N LYS A 77 8.77 5.54 -11.84
CA LYS A 77 8.38 4.56 -12.86
C LYS A 77 7.21 3.69 -12.39
N GLU A 78 7.27 3.18 -11.16
CA GLU A 78 6.21 2.35 -10.59
C GLU A 78 4.98 3.19 -10.22
N VAL A 79 5.18 4.43 -9.80
CA VAL A 79 4.07 5.40 -9.62
C VAL A 79 3.31 5.57 -10.93
N ASP A 80 3.99 5.80 -12.06
CA ASP A 80 3.37 5.96 -13.37
C ASP A 80 2.52 4.74 -13.78
N LEU A 81 2.97 3.53 -13.45
CA LEU A 81 2.20 2.31 -13.72
C LEU A 81 0.84 2.31 -12.98
N ILE A 82 0.80 2.80 -11.73
CA ILE A 82 -0.45 2.91 -10.97
C ILE A 82 -1.30 4.06 -11.49
N LEU A 83 -0.70 5.22 -11.77
CA LEU A 83 -1.42 6.38 -12.29
C LEU A 83 -2.11 6.11 -13.64
N ALA A 84 -1.61 5.14 -14.41
CA ALA A 84 -2.21 4.69 -15.65
C ALA A 84 -3.41 3.74 -15.44
N THR A 85 -3.69 3.31 -14.21
CA THR A 85 -4.82 2.43 -13.88
C THR A 85 -6.02 3.20 -13.33
N SER A 86 -7.15 2.49 -13.17
CA SER A 86 -8.34 2.99 -12.49
C SER A 86 -8.30 2.78 -10.95
N ALA A 87 -7.13 2.60 -10.35
CA ALA A 87 -6.99 2.52 -8.89
C ALA A 87 -7.54 3.79 -8.21
N ASP A 88 -8.19 3.59 -7.07
CA ASP A 88 -8.72 4.68 -6.25
C ASP A 88 -7.66 5.23 -5.28
N CYS A 89 -6.69 4.40 -4.91
CA CYS A 89 -5.62 4.75 -3.99
C CYS A 89 -4.30 4.12 -4.45
N LEU A 90 -3.20 4.87 -4.36
CA LEU A 90 -1.85 4.41 -4.65
C LEU A 90 -1.12 4.13 -3.34
N ALA A 91 -0.67 2.89 -3.12
CA ALA A 91 0.15 2.55 -1.96
C ALA A 91 1.64 2.53 -2.33
N MET A 92 2.47 3.12 -1.46
CA MET A 92 3.93 3.11 -1.60
C MET A 92 4.62 2.92 -0.25
N ASP A 93 5.81 2.36 -0.30
CA ASP A 93 6.72 2.31 0.85
C ASP A 93 7.02 3.74 1.31
N ALA A 94 6.70 4.06 2.54
CA ALA A 94 6.92 5.36 3.16
C ALA A 94 7.92 5.30 4.32
N THR A 95 8.79 4.28 4.30
CA THR A 95 9.89 4.19 5.25
C THR A 95 10.98 5.23 4.96
N LEU A 96 11.82 5.48 5.96
CA LEU A 96 12.95 6.40 5.84
C LEU A 96 14.18 5.78 5.14
N ARG A 97 14.06 4.56 4.64
CA ARG A 97 15.13 3.87 3.91
C ARG A 97 15.43 4.57 2.59
N PRO A 98 16.68 4.51 2.10
CA PRO A 98 17.04 5.11 0.82
C PRO A 98 16.32 4.43 -0.35
N ARG A 99 15.71 5.25 -1.22
CA ARG A 99 15.04 4.78 -2.44
C ARG A 99 16.04 4.51 -3.56
N PRO A 100 15.66 3.67 -4.54
CA PRO A 100 16.44 3.50 -5.75
C PRO A 100 16.64 4.84 -6.46
N ASN A 101 17.74 4.94 -7.22
CA ASN A 101 18.07 6.08 -8.10
C ASN A 101 18.21 7.44 -7.38
N GLY A 102 18.25 7.47 -6.03
CA GLY A 102 18.33 8.70 -5.25
C GLY A 102 17.03 9.50 -5.20
N GLU A 103 15.92 8.92 -5.63
CA GLU A 103 14.60 9.54 -5.52
C GLU A 103 14.19 9.66 -4.03
N THR A 104 13.41 10.68 -3.70
CA THR A 104 12.89 10.89 -2.35
C THR A 104 11.40 10.61 -2.27
N LEU A 105 10.91 10.28 -1.07
CA LEU A 105 9.48 10.10 -0.83
C LEU A 105 8.69 11.39 -1.11
N GLU A 106 9.25 12.53 -0.72
CA GLU A 106 8.67 13.85 -0.93
C GLU A 106 8.47 14.16 -2.43
N GLU A 107 9.48 13.88 -3.27
CA GLU A 107 9.38 14.05 -4.73
C GLU A 107 8.28 13.17 -5.33
N LEU A 108 8.17 11.92 -4.88
CA LEU A 108 7.12 11.02 -5.38
C LEU A 108 5.72 11.48 -4.98
N VAL A 109 5.54 11.91 -3.73
CA VAL A 109 4.25 12.45 -3.27
C VAL A 109 3.88 13.70 -4.05
N ALA A 110 4.82 14.66 -4.20
CA ALA A 110 4.60 15.87 -4.98
C ALA A 110 4.24 15.54 -6.44
N TYR A 111 4.91 14.55 -7.03
CA TYR A 111 4.63 14.10 -8.39
C TYR A 111 3.22 13.52 -8.53
N VAL A 112 2.77 12.66 -7.61
CA VAL A 112 1.40 12.13 -7.63
C VAL A 112 0.39 13.25 -7.52
N ARG A 113 0.56 14.19 -6.57
CA ARG A 113 -0.35 15.33 -6.36
C ARG A 113 -0.42 16.27 -7.56
N GLN A 114 0.68 16.43 -8.29
CA GLN A 114 0.72 17.25 -9.50
C GLN A 114 0.07 16.54 -10.70
N THR A 115 0.29 15.23 -10.85
CA THR A 115 -0.14 14.46 -12.03
C THR A 115 -1.60 14.03 -11.93
N ARG A 116 -2.03 13.62 -10.74
CA ARG A 116 -3.39 13.13 -10.46
C ARG A 116 -3.83 13.60 -9.05
N PRO A 117 -4.30 14.87 -8.93
CA PRO A 117 -4.59 15.50 -7.63
C PRO A 117 -5.68 14.79 -6.81
N ASP A 118 -6.57 14.06 -7.46
CA ASP A 118 -7.66 13.27 -6.86
C ASP A 118 -7.25 11.87 -6.39
N MET A 119 -6.02 11.43 -6.75
CA MET A 119 -5.51 10.13 -6.31
C MET A 119 -5.24 10.15 -4.81
N GLU A 120 -5.94 9.30 -4.06
CA GLU A 120 -5.60 9.06 -2.66
C GLU A 120 -4.27 8.30 -2.56
N ILE A 121 -3.45 8.61 -1.56
CA ILE A 121 -2.16 7.95 -1.34
C ILE A 121 -2.08 7.30 0.04
N MET A 122 -1.51 6.11 0.07
CA MET A 122 -1.33 5.29 1.27
C MET A 122 0.14 5.08 1.57
N ALA A 123 0.55 5.40 2.79
CA ALA A 123 1.88 5.17 3.30
C ALA A 123 2.00 3.78 3.94
N ASP A 124 2.80 2.90 3.37
CA ASP A 124 3.21 1.65 4.04
C ASP A 124 4.41 1.95 4.95
N ILE A 125 4.23 1.76 6.26
CA ILE A 125 5.21 2.13 7.29
C ILE A 125 5.59 0.95 8.20
N ALA A 126 6.72 1.09 8.90
CA ALA A 126 7.23 0.16 9.90
C ALA A 126 7.42 0.78 11.29
N THR A 127 7.57 2.12 11.39
CA THR A 127 7.86 2.85 12.63
C THR A 127 6.90 4.03 12.87
N PRO A 128 6.78 4.53 14.12
CA PRO A 128 5.99 5.73 14.41
C PRO A 128 6.53 6.99 13.73
N GLU A 129 7.85 7.11 13.63
CA GLU A 129 8.54 8.25 12.99
C GLU A 129 8.18 8.35 11.50
N GLU A 130 8.06 7.21 10.83
CA GLU A 130 7.61 7.13 9.45
C GLU A 130 6.14 7.56 9.30
N ALA A 131 5.28 7.22 10.28
CA ALA A 131 3.91 7.71 10.31
C ALA A 131 3.84 9.24 10.41
N GLU A 132 4.65 9.84 11.28
CA GLU A 132 4.74 11.30 11.43
C GLU A 132 5.26 11.98 10.16
N ASN A 133 6.24 11.35 9.48
CA ASN A 133 6.76 11.85 8.21
C ASN A 133 5.71 11.76 7.10
N ALA A 134 5.01 10.64 6.99
CA ALA A 134 3.93 10.45 6.01
C ALA A 134 2.81 11.50 6.21
N GLU A 135 2.52 11.83 7.47
CA GLU A 135 1.60 12.91 7.81
C GLU A 135 2.03 14.25 7.23
N LYS A 136 3.27 14.66 7.52
CA LYS A 136 3.82 15.93 7.06
C LYS A 136 3.83 16.03 5.52
N LEU A 137 4.04 14.90 4.84
CA LEU A 137 4.03 14.81 3.39
C LEU A 137 2.63 14.79 2.77
N GLY A 138 1.55 14.67 3.58
CA GLY A 138 0.19 14.74 3.09
C GLY A 138 -0.35 13.43 2.52
N PHE A 139 0.06 12.29 3.06
CA PHE A 139 -0.62 11.01 2.78
C PHE A 139 -2.03 10.99 3.34
N ASP A 140 -2.96 10.33 2.64
CA ASP A 140 -4.36 10.20 3.05
C ASP A 140 -4.57 9.03 4.01
N TYR A 141 -3.77 7.96 3.87
CA TYR A 141 -3.84 6.75 4.70
C TYR A 141 -2.47 6.31 5.19
N ILE A 142 -2.46 5.67 6.36
CA ILE A 142 -1.29 5.00 6.92
C ILE A 142 -1.61 3.51 7.08
N SER A 143 -0.72 2.65 6.57
CA SER A 143 -0.78 1.21 6.73
C SER A 143 0.46 0.68 7.43
N THR A 144 0.27 -0.18 8.43
CA THR A 144 1.36 -0.80 9.19
C THR A 144 1.96 -2.02 8.47
N THR A 145 1.86 -2.07 7.16
CA THR A 145 2.25 -3.20 6.30
C THR A 145 3.69 -3.64 6.49
N LEU A 146 4.61 -2.68 6.67
CA LEU A 146 6.05 -2.97 6.75
C LEU A 146 6.56 -3.25 8.17
N ARG A 147 5.70 -3.19 9.19
CA ARG A 147 6.06 -3.59 10.55
C ARG A 147 6.44 -5.07 10.59
N GLY A 148 7.67 -5.38 11.01
CA GLY A 148 8.23 -6.73 11.00
C GLY A 148 8.93 -7.12 9.68
N TYR A 149 8.89 -6.28 8.66
CA TYR A 149 9.48 -6.52 7.34
C TYR A 149 10.67 -5.61 7.00
N THR A 150 11.11 -4.79 7.92
CA THR A 150 12.34 -3.99 7.80
C THR A 150 13.39 -4.54 8.77
N GLU A 151 14.68 -4.32 8.48
CA GLU A 151 15.77 -4.76 9.36
C GLU A 151 15.59 -4.25 10.79
N GLU A 152 15.15 -3.01 10.95
CA GLU A 152 14.88 -2.38 12.24
C GLU A 152 13.75 -3.08 13.02
N THR A 153 12.74 -3.59 12.32
CA THR A 153 11.53 -4.10 12.95
C THR A 153 11.35 -5.62 12.82
N LYS A 154 12.32 -6.34 12.24
CA LYS A 154 12.23 -7.80 11.96
C LYS A 154 11.91 -8.67 13.18
N ASN A 155 12.26 -8.20 14.38
CA ASN A 155 11.99 -8.90 15.64
C ASN A 155 10.64 -8.50 16.28
N ALA A 156 9.84 -7.66 15.63
CA ALA A 156 8.54 -7.26 16.15
C ALA A 156 7.59 -8.46 16.21
N ARG A 157 6.91 -8.62 17.35
CA ARG A 157 5.85 -9.62 17.48
C ARG A 157 4.61 -9.11 16.74
N LEU A 158 4.12 -9.87 15.77
CA LEU A 158 2.94 -9.53 14.99
C LEU A 158 1.70 -10.33 15.45
N PRO A 159 0.50 -9.73 15.43
CA PRO A 159 0.24 -8.31 15.19
C PRO A 159 0.74 -7.43 16.34
N ASP A 160 1.38 -6.30 16.02
CA ASP A 160 1.90 -5.35 17.02
C ASP A 160 0.83 -4.32 17.42
N ILE A 161 -0.07 -4.73 18.30
CA ILE A 161 -1.17 -3.86 18.79
C ILE A 161 -0.64 -2.62 19.52
N GLY A 162 0.52 -2.74 20.20
CA GLY A 162 1.16 -1.61 20.87
C GLY A 162 1.59 -0.53 19.88
N PHE A 163 2.21 -0.94 18.78
CA PHE A 163 2.59 -0.07 17.67
C PHE A 163 1.34 0.57 17.02
N MET A 164 0.35 -0.24 16.66
CA MET A 164 -0.91 0.25 16.09
C MET A 164 -1.53 1.35 16.96
N LYS A 165 -1.61 1.15 18.28
CA LYS A 165 -2.14 2.16 19.21
C LYS A 165 -1.28 3.44 19.28
N LYS A 166 0.03 3.36 19.08
CA LYS A 166 0.91 4.53 19.00
C LYS A 166 0.63 5.33 17.74
N VAL A 167 0.60 4.67 16.58
CA VAL A 167 0.28 5.31 15.29
C VAL A 167 -1.10 5.98 15.32
N VAL A 168 -2.11 5.36 15.96
CA VAL A 168 -3.44 5.96 16.15
C VAL A 168 -3.40 7.25 16.95
N LYS A 169 -2.56 7.32 17.97
CA LYS A 169 -2.50 8.48 18.87
C LYS A 169 -1.81 9.69 18.25
N THR A 170 -0.95 9.49 17.28
CA THR A 170 -0.25 10.59 16.60
C THR A 170 -1.19 11.42 15.72
N LYS A 171 -2.44 10.96 15.46
CA LYS A 171 -3.40 11.72 14.66
C LYS A 171 -4.88 11.59 15.01
N LYS A 172 -5.58 12.75 14.92
CA LYS A 172 -7.04 12.88 15.05
C LYS A 172 -7.81 12.67 13.73
N GLU A 173 -7.16 12.64 12.56
CA GLU A 173 -7.84 12.76 11.26
C GLU A 173 -7.47 11.68 10.18
N PHE A 174 -6.65 10.66 10.49
CA PHE A 174 -6.33 9.61 9.52
C PHE A 174 -7.27 8.41 9.57
N SER A 175 -7.69 7.98 8.39
CA SER A 175 -8.21 6.61 8.21
C SER A 175 -7.02 5.64 8.24
N GLN A 176 -7.05 4.70 9.19
CA GLN A 176 -5.95 3.76 9.40
C GLN A 176 -6.30 2.40 8.85
N ILE A 177 -5.32 1.79 8.18
CA ILE A 177 -5.42 0.44 7.67
C ILE A 177 -4.39 -0.41 8.42
N PHE A 178 -4.87 -1.44 9.10
CA PHE A 178 -4.01 -2.40 9.77
C PHE A 178 -3.83 -3.63 8.89
N SER A 179 -2.59 -3.91 8.49
CA SER A 179 -2.27 -5.17 7.84
C SER A 179 -2.05 -6.24 8.90
N LEU A 180 -2.81 -7.35 8.82
CA LEU A 180 -2.65 -8.53 9.67
C LEU A 180 -1.92 -9.66 8.94
N TYR A 181 -1.34 -9.37 7.79
CA TYR A 181 -0.73 -10.39 6.94
C TYR A 181 0.64 -10.82 7.51
N LYS A 182 0.84 -12.13 7.55
CA LYS A 182 2.13 -12.76 7.83
C LYS A 182 2.37 -13.77 6.69
N HIS A 183 3.44 -13.56 5.93
CA HIS A 183 3.95 -14.58 5.01
C HIS A 183 4.56 -15.74 5.79
#